data_8c05ee52d8113dad14dc7b00311f760a
#
_entry.id   8c05ee52d8113dad14dc7b00311f760a
#
_cell.length_a   1.000
_cell.length_b   1.000
_cell.length_c   1.000
_cell.angle_alpha   90.00
_cell.angle_beta   90.00
_cell.angle_gamma   90.00
#
_symmetry.space_group_name_H-M   'P 1'
#
loop_
_entity.id
_entity.type
_entity.pdbx_description
1 polymer ?
#
loop_
_entity_poly.entity_id
_entity_poly.type
_entity_poly.pdbx_seq_one_letter_code
_entity_poly.pdbx_strand_id
1 'polypeptide(L)'
;MADNMNRRSLLKAAGAAPLGLAALGTAARAEEKRSKKPRLAFKNESFYDDEGKFKVDAGIDAYIAVMKYHGYPVYKEMRENIWVSDYGTGQFTKLGLGARMWVNNEEHRYMLMDIYLLPNQMLPEHWHLPGEENPAKLEGWLIRYGLSHIVGEGEANLSKEVVIPKCHMNGTSTVKHEVIAGPGDFVPLNRAEARHWQFAGPEGAIITEVANVHTNSAVRHSDKALNDYFLGG
;
A
#
# COMPACT_ATOMS: atom_id res chain seq x y z
N MET A 1 -12.03 42.19 -15.01
CA MET A 1 -12.98 41.25 -15.61
C MET A 1 -12.50 39.84 -15.25
N ALA A 2 -13.14 39.21 -14.30
CA ALA A 2 -12.77 37.88 -13.84
C ALA A 2 -13.49 36.86 -14.74
N ASP A 3 -12.71 36.04 -15.44
CA ASP A 3 -13.20 35.03 -16.34
C ASP A 3 -13.84 33.87 -15.54
N ASN A 4 -15.14 33.68 -15.73
CA ASN A 4 -15.96 32.70 -15.05
C ASN A 4 -15.68 31.31 -15.64
N MET A 5 -14.69 30.59 -15.10
CA MET A 5 -14.46 29.19 -15.45
C MET A 5 -15.66 28.33 -15.01
N ASN A 6 -16.44 27.91 -16.00
CA ASN A 6 -17.66 27.14 -15.82
C ASN A 6 -17.34 25.73 -15.31
N ARG A 7 -17.85 25.37 -14.12
CA ARG A 7 -17.70 24.05 -13.46
C ARG A 7 -18.01 22.84 -14.36
N ARG A 8 -18.79 23.03 -15.42
CA ARG A 8 -19.09 21.98 -16.42
C ARG A 8 -17.92 21.64 -17.33
N SER A 9 -16.92 22.50 -17.45
CA SER A 9 -15.73 22.26 -18.29
C SER A 9 -14.71 21.35 -17.61
N LEU A 10 -14.66 21.34 -16.27
CA LEU A 10 -13.76 20.45 -15.51
C LEU A 10 -14.18 18.98 -15.56
N LEU A 11 -15.48 18.69 -15.67
CA LEU A 11 -15.99 17.31 -15.70
C LEU A 11 -15.92 16.67 -17.11
N LYS A 12 -15.72 17.46 -18.17
CA LYS A 12 -15.57 16.94 -19.54
C LYS A 12 -14.12 16.57 -19.91
N ALA A 13 -13.13 16.94 -19.11
CA ALA A 13 -11.73 16.59 -19.33
C ALA A 13 -11.36 15.16 -18.85
N ALA A 14 -12.30 14.44 -18.20
CA ALA A 14 -12.13 13.03 -17.81
C ALA A 14 -12.56 12.02 -18.89
N GLY A 15 -12.81 12.47 -20.12
CA GLY A 15 -13.13 11.62 -21.27
C GLY A 15 -11.87 11.21 -22.01
N ALA A 16 -11.52 9.92 -21.91
CA ALA A 16 -10.66 9.12 -22.78
C ALA A 16 -9.87 9.90 -23.86
N ALA A 17 -8.66 10.34 -23.52
CA ALA A 17 -7.62 10.57 -24.50
C ALA A 17 -6.89 9.24 -24.78
N PRO A 18 -6.58 8.88 -26.03
CA PRO A 18 -5.79 7.70 -26.31
C PRO A 18 -4.40 7.90 -25.71
N LEU A 19 -4.01 7.02 -24.79
CA LEU A 19 -2.67 6.93 -24.22
C LEU A 19 -1.71 6.51 -25.35
N GLY A 20 -1.25 7.50 -26.12
CA GLY A 20 -0.29 7.33 -27.19
C GLY A 20 1.12 7.53 -26.68
N LEU A 21 2.01 6.65 -27.06
CA LEU A 21 3.49 6.62 -27.17
C LEU A 21 4.39 7.60 -26.36
N ALA A 22 3.90 8.75 -25.89
CA ALA A 22 4.69 9.74 -25.14
C ALA A 22 4.97 9.32 -23.69
N ALA A 23 4.12 8.49 -23.07
CA ALA A 23 4.30 8.01 -21.70
C ALA A 23 5.42 6.95 -21.60
N LEU A 24 5.66 6.18 -22.66
CA LEU A 24 6.72 5.17 -22.70
C LEU A 24 8.14 5.80 -22.67
N GLY A 25 8.32 6.97 -23.25
CA GLY A 25 9.62 7.64 -23.31
C GLY A 25 10.08 8.23 -21.98
N THR A 26 9.14 8.71 -21.16
CA THR A 26 9.44 9.29 -19.83
C THR A 26 9.65 8.21 -18.77
N ALA A 27 8.90 7.12 -18.82
CA ALA A 27 9.07 5.97 -17.94
C ALA A 27 10.43 5.28 -18.19
N ALA A 28 10.79 5.02 -19.44
CA ALA A 28 12.08 4.41 -19.82
C ALA A 28 13.29 5.28 -19.39
N ARG A 29 13.18 6.61 -19.50
CA ARG A 29 14.26 7.53 -19.07
C ARG A 29 14.37 7.68 -17.55
N ALA A 30 13.27 7.49 -16.81
CA ALA A 30 13.26 7.41 -15.35
C ALA A 30 13.85 6.08 -14.87
N GLU A 31 13.58 4.99 -15.58
CA GLU A 31 14.12 3.66 -15.34
C GLU A 31 15.63 3.58 -15.59
N GLU A 32 16.14 4.22 -16.64
CA GLU A 32 17.57 4.29 -16.96
C GLU A 32 18.38 5.07 -15.90
N LYS A 33 17.80 6.11 -15.29
CA LYS A 33 18.41 6.81 -14.15
C LYS A 33 18.31 6.03 -12.83
N ARG A 34 17.27 5.19 -12.66
CA ARG A 34 17.11 4.30 -11.50
C ARG A 34 18.10 3.15 -11.49
N SER A 35 18.50 2.64 -12.66
CA SER A 35 19.39 1.47 -12.79
C SER A 35 20.78 1.64 -12.15
N LYS A 36 21.16 2.87 -11.77
CA LYS A 36 22.48 3.18 -11.17
C LYS A 36 22.48 3.23 -9.63
N LYS A 37 21.32 3.16 -8.98
CA LYS A 37 21.24 3.23 -7.51
C LYS A 37 21.15 1.82 -6.94
N PRO A 38 22.05 1.42 -6.00
CA PRO A 38 21.96 0.12 -5.37
C PRO A 38 20.57 -0.10 -4.74
N ARG A 39 19.97 -1.25 -4.96
CA ARG A 39 18.68 -1.60 -4.37
C ARG A 39 18.82 -1.73 -2.85
N LEU A 40 17.79 -1.34 -2.13
CA LEU A 40 17.69 -1.61 -0.71
C LEU A 40 17.56 -3.10 -0.48
N ALA A 41 18.29 -3.61 0.51
CA ALA A 41 18.22 -4.99 0.94
C ALA A 41 18.13 -5.02 2.47
N PHE A 42 17.16 -5.76 2.98
CA PHE A 42 16.93 -5.91 4.40
C PHE A 42 17.02 -7.38 4.79
N LYS A 43 17.70 -7.66 5.90
CA LYS A 43 17.76 -9.00 6.49
C LYS A 43 16.68 -9.13 7.54
N ASN A 44 15.87 -10.18 7.47
CA ASN A 44 14.74 -10.34 8.38
C ASN A 44 15.16 -10.36 9.85
N GLU A 45 16.30 -11.00 10.14
CA GLU A 45 16.82 -11.14 11.51
C GLU A 45 17.14 -9.79 12.17
N SER A 46 17.44 -8.74 11.38
CA SER A 46 17.75 -7.42 11.93
C SER A 46 16.52 -6.72 12.55
N PHE A 47 15.32 -7.24 12.29
CA PHE A 47 14.06 -6.69 12.81
C PHE A 47 13.58 -7.38 14.09
N TYR A 48 14.33 -8.32 14.62
CA TYR A 48 13.96 -9.04 15.84
C TYR A 48 15.10 -8.99 16.86
N ASP A 49 14.75 -9.04 18.14
CA ASP A 49 15.71 -9.22 19.21
C ASP A 49 16.03 -10.71 19.44
N ASP A 50 16.88 -10.99 20.43
CA ASP A 50 17.31 -12.36 20.73
C ASP A 50 16.17 -13.26 21.25
N GLU A 51 15.06 -12.65 21.72
CA GLU A 51 13.84 -13.35 22.16
C GLU A 51 12.82 -13.51 21.01
N GLY A 52 13.15 -13.02 19.81
CA GLY A 52 12.27 -13.06 18.63
C GLY A 52 11.17 -12.00 18.63
N LYS A 53 11.26 -10.98 19.48
CA LYS A 53 10.32 -9.88 19.54
C LYS A 53 10.63 -8.86 18.44
N PHE A 54 9.58 -8.38 17.77
CA PHE A 54 9.70 -7.39 16.70
C PHE A 54 10.17 -6.04 17.24
N LYS A 55 11.24 -5.52 16.63
CA LYS A 55 11.82 -4.20 16.92
C LYS A 55 11.13 -3.12 16.06
N VAL A 56 10.11 -2.48 16.61
CA VAL A 56 9.31 -1.44 15.96
C VAL A 56 10.20 -0.33 15.36
N ASP A 57 11.18 0.15 16.11
CA ASP A 57 12.11 1.19 15.67
C ASP A 57 12.92 0.79 14.43
N ALA A 58 13.36 -0.46 14.35
CA ALA A 58 14.05 -0.97 13.17
C ALA A 58 13.13 -1.00 11.94
N GLY A 59 11.86 -1.35 12.13
CA GLY A 59 10.83 -1.28 11.09
C GLY A 59 10.62 0.14 10.58
N ILE A 60 10.49 1.11 11.47
CA ILE A 60 10.36 2.54 11.14
C ILE A 60 11.59 3.02 10.35
N ASP A 61 12.80 2.67 10.81
CA ASP A 61 14.05 3.05 10.13
C ASP A 61 14.13 2.48 8.71
N ALA A 62 13.64 1.26 8.50
CA ALA A 62 13.61 0.64 7.19
C ALA A 62 12.67 1.39 6.23
N TYR A 63 11.47 1.80 6.68
CA TYR A 63 10.57 2.59 5.83
C TYR A 63 11.09 4.01 5.58
N ILE A 64 11.73 4.64 6.56
CA ILE A 64 12.44 5.90 6.33
C ILE A 64 13.57 5.72 5.30
N ALA A 65 14.26 4.59 5.29
CA ALA A 65 15.25 4.29 4.26
C ALA A 65 14.62 4.15 2.87
N VAL A 66 13.44 3.52 2.75
CA VAL A 66 12.64 3.48 1.49
C VAL A 66 12.25 4.88 1.04
N MET A 67 11.77 5.74 1.95
CA MET A 67 11.44 7.14 1.65
C MET A 67 12.67 7.89 1.09
N LYS A 68 13.80 7.83 1.79
CA LYS A 68 15.06 8.46 1.37
C LYS A 68 15.56 7.90 0.04
N TYR A 69 15.41 6.60 -0.17
CA TYR A 69 15.78 5.95 -1.42
C TYR A 69 15.00 6.53 -2.60
N HIS A 70 13.73 6.75 -2.46
CA HIS A 70 12.88 7.32 -3.50
C HIS A 70 12.89 8.85 -3.55
N GLY A 71 13.50 9.54 -2.57
CA GLY A 71 13.43 11.00 -2.45
C GLY A 71 12.08 11.50 -1.96
N TYR A 72 11.32 10.64 -1.28
CA TYR A 72 10.09 11.03 -0.60
C TYR A 72 10.42 11.90 0.63
N PRO A 73 9.69 13.00 0.87
CA PRO A 73 9.97 13.88 2.00
C PRO A 73 9.85 13.16 3.35
N VAL A 74 10.86 13.29 4.18
CA VAL A 74 10.85 12.82 5.57
C VAL A 74 10.68 14.03 6.47
N TYR A 75 9.50 14.19 7.03
CA TYR A 75 9.18 15.32 7.93
C TYR A 75 9.70 15.06 9.34
N LYS A 76 9.84 16.13 10.14
CA LYS A 76 10.39 16.06 11.50
C LYS A 76 9.66 15.04 12.38
N GLU A 77 8.33 15.01 12.32
CA GLU A 77 7.47 14.14 13.14
C GLU A 77 7.13 12.82 12.45
N MET A 78 7.83 12.47 11.35
CA MET A 78 7.52 11.26 10.59
C MET A 78 7.70 10.01 11.43
N ARG A 79 8.80 9.95 12.21
CA ARG A 79 9.13 8.78 13.02
C ARG A 79 8.08 8.48 14.09
N GLU A 80 7.58 9.52 14.76
CA GLU A 80 6.59 9.39 15.84
C GLU A 80 5.18 9.06 15.32
N ASN A 81 4.94 9.29 14.03
CA ASN A 81 3.63 9.12 13.42
C ASN A 81 3.50 7.92 12.47
N ILE A 82 4.60 7.21 12.23
CA ILE A 82 4.55 5.93 11.50
C ILE A 82 4.27 4.82 12.49
N TRP A 83 3.27 4.01 12.21
CA TRP A 83 3.09 2.73 12.86
C TRP A 83 3.54 1.61 11.92
N VAL A 84 4.01 0.53 12.50
CA VAL A 84 4.51 -0.63 11.76
C VAL A 84 3.97 -1.92 12.36
N SER A 85 3.75 -2.92 11.52
CA SER A 85 3.33 -4.25 11.95
C SER A 85 4.02 -5.33 11.12
N ASP A 86 4.48 -6.38 11.79
CA ASP A 86 4.88 -7.65 11.19
C ASP A 86 3.77 -8.71 11.29
N TYR A 87 2.59 -8.30 11.79
CA TYR A 87 1.41 -9.14 12.02
C TYR A 87 1.70 -10.39 12.88
N GLY A 88 2.72 -10.30 13.74
CA GLY A 88 3.13 -11.41 14.59
C GLY A 88 3.73 -12.62 13.85
N THR A 89 4.09 -12.44 12.58
CA THR A 89 4.58 -13.55 11.73
C THR A 89 6.06 -13.89 11.92
N GLY A 90 6.84 -13.00 12.52
CA GLY A 90 8.30 -13.14 12.55
C GLY A 90 8.97 -12.99 11.19
N GLN A 91 8.25 -12.50 10.16
CA GLN A 91 8.71 -12.43 8.77
C GLN A 91 8.49 -11.03 8.16
N PHE A 92 8.88 -10.00 8.89
CA PHE A 92 8.61 -8.60 8.53
C PHE A 92 9.04 -8.22 7.11
N THR A 93 10.19 -8.70 6.63
CA THR A 93 10.64 -8.40 5.28
C THR A 93 9.80 -9.04 4.18
N LYS A 94 8.96 -10.01 4.51
CA LYS A 94 8.10 -10.74 3.57
C LYS A 94 6.64 -10.30 3.67
N LEU A 95 6.20 -10.06 4.90
CA LEU A 95 4.84 -9.68 5.20
C LEU A 95 4.84 -8.63 6.31
N GLY A 96 4.31 -7.47 6.02
CA GLY A 96 4.33 -6.35 6.95
C GLY A 96 3.77 -5.08 6.33
N LEU A 97 3.68 -4.07 7.16
CA LEU A 97 3.15 -2.77 6.79
C LEU A 97 3.82 -1.68 7.60
N GLY A 98 4.17 -0.59 6.94
CA GLY A 98 4.34 0.72 7.57
C GLY A 98 3.28 1.67 7.06
N ALA A 99 2.70 2.47 7.95
CA ALA A 99 1.71 3.45 7.53
C ALA A 99 1.75 4.72 8.39
N ARG A 100 1.31 5.82 7.78
CA ARG A 100 1.03 7.08 8.46
C ARG A 100 -0.38 7.53 8.12
N MET A 101 -1.24 7.59 9.12
CA MET A 101 -2.54 8.23 9.00
C MET A 101 -2.36 9.75 9.06
N TRP A 102 -2.73 10.45 7.98
CA TRP A 102 -2.72 11.91 7.93
C TRP A 102 -3.99 12.50 8.52
N VAL A 103 -5.11 11.88 8.18
CA VAL A 103 -6.44 12.23 8.67
C VAL A 103 -7.36 11.03 8.58
N ASN A 104 -8.19 10.84 9.59
CA ASN A 104 -9.36 9.97 9.56
C ASN A 104 -10.52 10.76 10.20
N ASN A 105 -11.33 11.40 9.36
CA ASN A 105 -12.44 12.23 9.82
C ASN A 105 -13.74 11.42 9.78
N GLU A 106 -14.21 10.97 10.93
CA GLU A 106 -15.40 10.13 11.04
C GLU A 106 -16.69 10.92 10.81
N GLU A 107 -16.74 12.19 11.22
CA GLU A 107 -17.91 13.06 11.03
C GLU A 107 -18.21 13.30 9.54
N HIS A 108 -17.16 13.64 8.77
CA HIS A 108 -17.30 13.96 7.34
C HIS A 108 -16.88 12.82 6.43
N ARG A 109 -16.48 11.69 7.01
CA ARG A 109 -16.15 10.43 6.34
C ARG A 109 -15.15 10.59 5.20
N TYR A 110 -13.96 11.11 5.54
CA TYR A 110 -12.82 11.08 4.63
C TYR A 110 -11.53 10.69 5.36
N MET A 111 -10.68 9.97 4.67
CA MET A 111 -9.43 9.46 5.20
C MET A 111 -8.31 9.62 4.17
N LEU A 112 -7.13 9.94 4.66
CA LEU A 112 -5.88 9.95 3.90
C LEU A 112 -4.79 9.27 4.73
N MET A 113 -4.13 8.30 4.12
CA MET A 113 -3.04 7.55 4.72
C MET A 113 -1.94 7.30 3.69
N ASP A 114 -0.69 7.32 4.12
CA ASP A 114 0.39 6.77 3.32
C ASP A 114 0.76 5.37 3.83
N ILE A 115 0.96 4.47 2.88
CA ILE A 115 1.41 3.08 3.06
C ILE A 115 2.83 2.97 2.54
N TYR A 116 3.67 2.30 3.30
CA TYR A 116 5.07 2.04 2.97
C TYR A 116 5.31 0.54 2.96
N LEU A 117 5.86 0.02 1.87
CA LEU A 117 6.21 -1.38 1.72
C LEU A 117 7.69 -1.53 1.39
N LEU A 118 8.37 -2.47 2.05
CA LEU A 118 9.74 -2.84 1.74
C LEU A 118 9.83 -3.54 0.37
N PRO A 119 11.03 -3.66 -0.24
CA PRO A 119 11.22 -4.45 -1.45
C PRO A 119 10.63 -5.86 -1.33
N ASN A 120 9.73 -6.22 -2.24
CA ASN A 120 9.03 -7.52 -2.29
C ASN A 120 8.25 -7.88 -1.01
N GLN A 121 7.78 -6.90 -0.27
CA GLN A 121 6.94 -7.09 0.91
C GLN A 121 5.47 -7.14 0.54
N MET A 122 4.74 -8.05 1.15
CA MET A 122 3.28 -8.18 1.05
C MET A 122 2.60 -7.45 2.20
N LEU A 123 1.61 -6.61 1.88
CA LEU A 123 0.51 -6.22 2.77
C LEU A 123 -0.54 -7.33 2.69
N PRO A 124 -0.88 -8.01 3.81
CA PRO A 124 -1.69 -9.22 3.77
C PRO A 124 -3.11 -9.00 3.23
N GLU A 125 -3.71 -10.05 2.71
CA GLU A 125 -5.09 -10.02 2.21
C GLU A 125 -6.07 -9.72 3.34
N HIS A 126 -6.88 -8.68 3.11
CA HIS A 126 -7.86 -8.19 4.07
C HIS A 126 -9.06 -7.57 3.37
N TRP A 127 -10.09 -7.24 4.16
CA TRP A 127 -11.25 -6.43 3.76
C TRP A 127 -11.77 -5.67 4.97
N HIS A 128 -12.70 -4.77 4.73
CA HIS A 128 -13.26 -3.91 5.76
C HIS A 128 -14.77 -4.14 5.87
N LEU A 129 -15.23 -4.58 7.04
CA LEU A 129 -16.66 -4.67 7.34
C LEU A 129 -17.23 -3.29 7.72
N PRO A 130 -18.56 -3.11 7.72
CA PRO A 130 -19.16 -1.98 8.39
C PRO A 130 -18.77 -1.98 9.87
N GLY A 131 -18.44 -0.80 10.41
CA GLY A 131 -18.34 -0.58 11.84
C GLY A 131 -19.71 -0.31 12.46
N GLU A 132 -19.73 -0.06 13.77
CA GLU A 132 -20.97 0.25 14.48
C GLU A 132 -21.63 1.55 13.98
N GLU A 133 -20.82 2.59 13.74
CA GLU A 133 -21.28 3.91 13.29
C GLU A 133 -20.83 4.27 11.88
N ASN A 134 -19.86 3.54 11.33
CA ASN A 134 -19.24 3.83 10.05
C ASN A 134 -19.57 2.77 8.99
N PRO A 135 -19.77 3.17 7.73
CA PRO A 135 -19.91 2.21 6.64
C PRO A 135 -18.61 1.40 6.45
N ALA A 136 -18.71 0.29 5.74
CA ALA A 136 -17.52 -0.40 5.26
C ALA A 136 -16.62 0.58 4.49
N LYS A 137 -15.32 0.47 4.70
CA LYS A 137 -14.33 1.31 4.03
C LYS A 137 -14.34 1.04 2.53
N LEU A 138 -14.47 2.11 1.76
CA LEU A 138 -14.23 2.11 0.32
C LEU A 138 -13.01 2.98 0.05
N GLU A 139 -12.05 2.42 -0.65
CA GLU A 139 -10.72 3.00 -0.76
C GLU A 139 -10.15 2.93 -2.18
N GLY A 140 -9.07 3.64 -2.39
CA GLY A 140 -8.28 3.60 -3.60
C GLY A 140 -6.84 4.06 -3.32
N TRP A 141 -5.93 3.69 -4.20
CA TRP A 141 -4.50 3.82 -3.98
C TRP A 141 -3.83 4.56 -5.12
N LEU A 142 -3.17 5.67 -4.78
CA LEU A 142 -2.30 6.42 -5.67
C LEU A 142 -0.86 6.01 -5.43
N ILE A 143 -0.20 5.45 -6.43
CA ILE A 143 1.20 5.08 -6.31
C ILE A 143 2.05 6.35 -6.42
N ARG A 144 2.84 6.60 -5.39
CA ARG A 144 3.73 7.77 -5.34
C ARG A 144 5.11 7.43 -5.84
N TYR A 145 5.65 6.28 -5.40
CA TYR A 145 6.99 5.81 -5.76
C TYR A 145 7.05 4.29 -5.74
N GLY A 146 7.97 3.75 -6.52
CA GLY A 146 8.15 2.30 -6.64
C GLY A 146 7.09 1.66 -7.53
N LEU A 147 6.83 0.41 -7.30
CA LEU A 147 5.81 -0.39 -8.00
C LEU A 147 4.96 -1.11 -6.96
N SER A 148 3.64 -1.11 -7.14
CA SER A 148 2.72 -1.91 -6.34
C SER A 148 1.90 -2.83 -7.24
N HIS A 149 1.89 -4.10 -6.91
CA HIS A 149 0.95 -5.09 -7.42
C HIS A 149 -0.26 -5.07 -6.50
N ILE A 150 -1.35 -4.46 -6.96
CA ILE A 150 -2.61 -4.36 -6.22
C ILE A 150 -3.47 -5.51 -6.67
N VAL A 151 -3.83 -6.39 -5.72
CA VAL A 151 -4.55 -7.62 -6.03
C VAL A 151 -5.91 -7.61 -5.35
N GLY A 152 -6.95 -7.91 -6.10
CA GLY A 152 -8.33 -7.89 -5.65
C GLY A 152 -9.18 -8.98 -6.28
N GLU A 153 -10.49 -8.77 -6.22
CA GLU A 153 -11.49 -9.66 -6.83
C GLU A 153 -11.50 -9.50 -8.35
N GLY A 154 -11.64 -10.59 -9.09
CA GLY A 154 -11.68 -10.64 -10.54
C GLY A 154 -11.10 -11.94 -11.09
N GLU A 155 -10.95 -11.99 -12.42
CA GLU A 155 -10.31 -13.13 -13.09
C GLU A 155 -8.82 -13.19 -12.71
N ALA A 156 -8.36 -14.37 -12.32
CA ALA A 156 -6.99 -14.57 -11.84
C ALA A 156 -5.97 -14.35 -12.96
N ASN A 157 -5.04 -13.41 -12.74
CA ASN A 157 -3.99 -13.07 -13.69
C ASN A 157 -2.63 -12.78 -13.01
N LEU A 158 -2.45 -13.28 -11.77
CA LEU A 158 -1.29 -12.96 -10.93
C LEU A 158 0.02 -13.25 -11.66
N SER A 159 0.89 -12.26 -11.73
CA SER A 159 2.19 -12.35 -12.39
C SER A 159 3.17 -13.23 -11.60
N LYS A 160 4.21 -13.73 -12.29
CA LYS A 160 5.24 -14.62 -11.70
C LYS A 160 6.18 -13.89 -10.75
N GLU A 161 6.24 -12.58 -10.83
CA GLU A 161 7.04 -11.70 -9.99
C GLU A 161 6.48 -11.64 -8.56
N VAL A 162 5.18 -11.86 -8.39
CA VAL A 162 4.50 -11.85 -7.11
C VAL A 162 4.66 -13.19 -6.41
N VAL A 163 5.33 -13.16 -5.27
CA VAL A 163 5.57 -14.36 -4.44
C VAL A 163 4.84 -14.20 -3.11
N ILE A 164 3.71 -14.90 -2.96
CA ILE A 164 2.97 -14.92 -1.70
C ILE A 164 3.80 -15.67 -0.65
N PRO A 165 4.15 -15.05 0.48
CA PRO A 165 5.00 -15.68 1.48
C PRO A 165 4.28 -16.82 2.22
N LYS A 166 5.02 -17.86 2.61
CA LYS A 166 4.46 -19.02 3.33
C LYS A 166 3.80 -18.64 4.67
N CYS A 167 4.19 -17.53 5.28
CA CYS A 167 3.58 -17.01 6.49
C CYS A 167 2.19 -16.37 6.26
N HIS A 168 1.70 -16.32 5.01
CA HIS A 168 0.34 -15.94 4.65
C HIS A 168 -0.36 -17.14 4.02
N MET A 169 -1.37 -17.69 4.69
CA MET A 169 -2.20 -18.81 4.19
C MET A 169 -1.41 -19.94 3.51
N ASN A 170 -0.23 -20.30 4.07
CA ASN A 170 0.70 -21.28 3.49
C ASN A 170 1.16 -20.96 2.05
N GLY A 171 1.31 -19.69 1.69
CA GLY A 171 1.78 -19.25 0.39
C GLY A 171 0.68 -19.09 -0.65
N THR A 172 -0.55 -18.81 -0.23
CA THR A 172 -1.68 -18.56 -1.14
C THR A 172 -2.51 -17.34 -0.71
N SER A 173 -3.48 -16.97 -1.55
CA SER A 173 -4.49 -15.93 -1.30
C SER A 173 -5.84 -16.37 -1.88
N THR A 174 -6.93 -15.74 -1.45
CA THR A 174 -8.25 -16.03 -1.97
C THR A 174 -8.54 -15.27 -3.26
N VAL A 175 -8.00 -14.04 -3.40
CA VAL A 175 -8.14 -13.22 -4.61
C VAL A 175 -6.81 -13.12 -5.34
N LYS A 176 -6.86 -13.12 -6.69
CA LYS A 176 -5.68 -13.20 -7.57
C LYS A 176 -5.79 -12.33 -8.83
N HIS A 177 -6.70 -11.37 -8.85
CA HIS A 177 -6.76 -10.40 -9.93
C HIS A 177 -5.82 -9.23 -9.64
N GLU A 178 -4.77 -9.13 -10.43
CA GLU A 178 -3.67 -8.18 -10.27
C GLU A 178 -3.83 -6.97 -11.19
N VAL A 179 -3.57 -5.79 -10.63
CA VAL A 179 -3.28 -4.55 -11.34
C VAL A 179 -1.88 -4.10 -10.97
N ILE A 180 -0.98 -4.03 -11.93
CA ILE A 180 0.39 -3.54 -11.74
C ILE A 180 0.35 -2.02 -11.89
N ALA A 181 0.69 -1.29 -10.84
CA ALA A 181 0.59 0.16 -10.78
C ALA A 181 1.94 0.81 -10.42
N GLY A 182 2.30 1.84 -11.15
CA GLY A 182 3.50 2.65 -10.97
C GLY A 182 3.19 4.10 -10.59
N PRO A 183 4.22 4.96 -10.42
CA PRO A 183 4.03 6.34 -9.99
C PRO A 183 3.06 7.13 -10.88
N GLY A 184 2.01 7.67 -10.26
CA GLY A 184 0.94 8.42 -10.90
C GLY A 184 -0.32 7.62 -11.24
N ASP A 185 -0.26 6.28 -11.16
CA ASP A 185 -1.43 5.44 -11.34
C ASP A 185 -2.32 5.47 -10.09
N PHE A 186 -3.61 5.54 -10.30
CA PHE A 186 -4.64 5.42 -9.27
C PHE A 186 -5.51 4.20 -9.51
N VAL A 187 -5.59 3.31 -8.53
CA VAL A 187 -6.37 2.07 -8.59
C VAL A 187 -7.46 2.13 -7.52
N PRO A 188 -8.74 2.26 -7.91
CA PRO A 188 -9.84 2.22 -6.95
C PRO A 188 -10.19 0.78 -6.58
N LEU A 189 -10.65 0.57 -5.34
CA LEU A 189 -11.35 -0.64 -4.96
C LEU A 189 -12.73 -0.66 -5.63
N ASN A 190 -13.08 -1.76 -6.27
CA ASN A 190 -14.32 -1.83 -7.08
C ASN A 190 -15.60 -1.73 -6.26
N ARG A 191 -15.57 -2.22 -5.00
CA ARG A 191 -16.69 -2.16 -4.07
C ARG A 191 -16.19 -2.21 -2.63
N ALA A 192 -16.98 -1.71 -1.71
CA ALA A 192 -16.75 -1.93 -0.29
C ALA A 192 -16.77 -3.42 0.05
N GLU A 193 -16.06 -3.82 1.08
CA GLU A 193 -15.90 -5.21 1.53
C GLU A 193 -15.21 -6.16 0.54
N ALA A 194 -14.70 -5.66 -0.60
CA ALA A 194 -13.91 -6.48 -1.51
C ALA A 194 -12.57 -6.87 -0.85
N ARG A 195 -12.21 -8.13 -0.98
CA ARG A 195 -10.90 -8.63 -0.54
C ARG A 195 -9.80 -8.07 -1.43
N HIS A 196 -8.72 -7.63 -0.81
CA HIS A 196 -7.58 -7.08 -1.53
C HIS A 196 -6.30 -7.24 -0.71
N TRP A 197 -5.17 -7.11 -1.41
CA TRP A 197 -3.83 -7.11 -0.84
C TRP A 197 -2.85 -6.44 -1.79
N GLN A 198 -1.66 -6.15 -1.32
CA GLN A 198 -0.65 -5.50 -2.12
C GLN A 198 0.69 -6.21 -2.00
N PHE A 199 1.49 -6.12 -3.04
CA PHE A 199 2.86 -6.62 -3.06
C PHE A 199 3.76 -5.57 -3.70
N ALA A 200 4.80 -5.16 -2.99
CA ALA A 200 5.72 -4.17 -3.53
C ALA A 200 6.70 -4.76 -4.53
N GLY A 201 7.03 -3.99 -5.54
CA GLY A 201 8.11 -4.32 -6.45
C GLY A 201 9.50 -4.32 -5.78
N PRO A 202 10.57 -4.59 -6.54
CA PRO A 202 11.92 -4.81 -6.02
C PRO A 202 12.61 -3.57 -5.42
N GLU A 203 12.00 -2.40 -5.51
CA GLU A 203 12.47 -1.16 -4.88
C GLU A 203 11.61 -0.71 -3.70
N GLY A 204 10.61 -1.53 -3.30
CA GLY A 204 9.58 -1.14 -2.36
C GLY A 204 8.51 -0.27 -3.01
N ALA A 205 7.57 0.21 -2.22
CA ALA A 205 6.51 1.12 -2.69
C ALA A 205 6.14 2.15 -1.64
N ILE A 206 5.75 3.34 -2.10
CA ILE A 206 5.13 4.40 -1.32
C ILE A 206 3.79 4.71 -2.00
N ILE A 207 2.73 4.56 -1.26
CA ILE A 207 1.36 4.57 -1.75
C ILE A 207 0.55 5.53 -0.89
N THR A 208 -0.23 6.41 -1.50
CA THR A 208 -1.21 7.21 -0.79
C THR A 208 -2.57 6.56 -0.95
N GLU A 209 -3.17 6.17 0.16
CA GLU A 209 -4.52 5.64 0.23
C GLU A 209 -5.50 6.75 0.57
N VAL A 210 -6.59 6.82 -0.17
CA VAL A 210 -7.74 7.67 0.12
C VAL A 210 -8.96 6.78 0.33
N ALA A 211 -9.76 7.09 1.34
CA ALA A 211 -10.97 6.33 1.65
C ALA A 211 -12.06 7.23 2.26
N ASN A 212 -13.24 6.64 2.44
CA ASN A 212 -14.31 7.31 3.18
C ASN A 212 -13.99 7.44 4.68
N VAL A 213 -13.68 6.32 5.36
CA VAL A 213 -13.34 6.30 6.78
C VAL A 213 -12.66 4.97 7.13
N HIS A 214 -11.74 4.99 8.08
CA HIS A 214 -11.09 3.79 8.59
C HIS A 214 -11.58 3.46 10.00
N THR A 215 -11.94 2.20 10.23
CA THR A 215 -12.32 1.66 11.54
C THR A 215 -11.49 0.41 11.82
N ASN A 216 -10.57 0.47 12.78
CA ASN A 216 -9.66 -0.64 13.09
C ASN A 216 -10.39 -1.96 13.40
N SER A 217 -11.41 -1.91 14.25
CA SER A 217 -12.19 -3.11 14.63
C SER A 217 -12.98 -3.73 13.49
N ALA A 218 -13.10 -3.03 12.34
CA ALA A 218 -13.80 -3.50 11.15
C ALA A 218 -12.89 -4.22 10.14
N VAL A 219 -11.58 -4.20 10.32
CA VAL A 219 -10.63 -4.91 9.47
C VAL A 219 -10.74 -6.43 9.70
N ARG A 220 -10.71 -7.20 8.62
CA ARG A 220 -10.66 -8.66 8.66
C ARG A 220 -9.58 -9.16 7.72
N HIS A 221 -8.85 -10.18 8.16
CA HIS A 221 -7.83 -10.85 7.35
C HIS A 221 -8.32 -12.23 6.88
N SER A 222 -7.95 -12.61 5.66
CA SER A 222 -8.26 -13.96 5.13
C SER A 222 -7.47 -15.05 5.86
N ASP A 223 -6.26 -14.75 6.29
CA ASP A 223 -5.48 -15.63 7.15
C ASP A 223 -6.00 -15.54 8.59
N LYS A 224 -6.44 -16.70 9.14
CA LYS A 224 -7.00 -16.73 10.49
C LYS A 224 -6.00 -16.27 11.54
N ALA A 225 -4.73 -16.67 11.44
CA ALA A 225 -3.70 -16.32 12.43
C ALA A 225 -3.46 -14.80 12.45
N LEU A 226 -3.42 -14.16 11.26
CA LEU A 226 -3.29 -12.70 11.16
C LEU A 226 -4.55 -11.99 11.68
N ASN A 227 -5.72 -12.55 11.41
CA ASN A 227 -6.98 -11.99 11.91
C ASN A 227 -7.04 -12.06 13.44
N ASP A 228 -6.68 -13.19 14.04
CA ASP A 228 -6.64 -13.35 15.51
C ASP A 228 -5.64 -12.37 16.13
N TYR A 229 -4.42 -12.27 15.57
CA TYR A 229 -3.41 -11.30 16.02
C TYR A 229 -3.92 -9.86 15.96
N PHE A 230 -4.55 -9.47 14.85
CA PHE A 230 -5.01 -8.10 14.62
C PHE A 230 -6.18 -7.72 15.56
N LEU A 231 -7.07 -8.65 15.85
CA LEU A 231 -8.22 -8.40 16.73
C LEU A 231 -7.92 -8.63 18.21
N GLY A 232 -6.69 -9.01 18.57
CA GLY A 232 -6.27 -9.22 19.95
C GLY A 232 -6.86 -10.50 20.57
N GLY A 233 -6.99 -11.57 19.73
CA GLY A 233 -7.51 -12.89 20.13
C GLY A 233 -6.53 -13.70 20.96
#